data_7656dccf0459e4b4828bacaab1331f0c
#
_entry.id   7656dccf0459e4b4828bacaab1331f0c
#
_cell.length_a   1.000
_cell.length_b   1.000
_cell.length_c   1.000
_cell.angle_alpha   90.00
_cell.angle_beta   90.00
_cell.angle_gamma   90.00
#
_symmetry.space_group_name_H-M   'P 1'
#
loop_
_entity.id
_entity.type
_entity.pdbx_description
1 polymer ?
#
loop_
_entity_poly.entity_id
_entity_poly.type
_entity_poly.pdbx_seq_one_letter_code
_entity_poly.pdbx_strand_id
1 'polypeptide(L)'
;QHTNPHPQKRDLDEKYSWVMSPRWYDGQDHLALDTGGGPLARLWSTALSGLVDVGGYVKATGTSVQINLPKTALKGPVSLEWKIPVHGSNTLERNRARTYFQAYAAGCALYFAEKALEEIRAGRTKTWEKFEVPDEGIGCGFTEAVRGVLSHHMVIRDGKIANYHP
;
A
#
# COMPACT_ATOMS: atom_id res chain seq x y z
N GLN A 1 -15.57 -12.13 -0.17
CA GLN A 1 -14.98 -11.63 1.07
C GLN A 1 -16.06 -11.58 2.14
N HIS A 2 -15.89 -12.39 3.19
CA HIS A 2 -16.82 -12.41 4.31
C HIS A 2 -16.33 -11.43 5.37
N THR A 3 -16.94 -10.27 5.43
CA THR A 3 -16.74 -9.32 6.52
C THR A 3 -17.94 -9.43 7.47
N ASN A 4 -17.68 -9.45 8.75
CA ASN A 4 -18.71 -9.34 9.76
C ASN A 4 -18.43 -8.07 10.59
N PRO A 5 -19.32 -7.07 10.58
CA PRO A 5 -20.66 -7.12 9.99
C PRO A 5 -20.66 -6.97 8.47
N HIS A 6 -21.49 -7.76 7.80
CA HIS A 6 -21.74 -7.56 6.38
C HIS A 6 -22.52 -6.26 6.18
N PRO A 7 -22.15 -5.37 5.24
CA PRO A 7 -22.81 -4.07 5.06
C PRO A 7 -24.34 -4.14 4.83
N GLN A 8 -24.81 -5.27 4.34
CA GLN A 8 -26.24 -5.51 4.09
C GLN A 8 -26.94 -6.28 5.21
N LYS A 9 -26.21 -6.78 6.19
CA LYS A 9 -26.78 -7.50 7.32
C LYS A 9 -27.26 -6.51 8.38
N ARG A 10 -28.56 -6.36 8.50
CA ARG A 10 -29.19 -5.45 9.46
C ARG A 10 -29.32 -6.04 10.86
N ASP A 11 -29.41 -7.36 10.92
CA ASP A 11 -29.55 -8.08 12.19
C ASP A 11 -28.17 -8.47 12.68
N LEU A 12 -27.75 -7.88 13.76
CA LEU A 12 -26.40 -8.05 14.29
C LEU A 12 -26.21 -9.34 15.08
N ASP A 13 -27.25 -10.15 15.30
CA ASP A 13 -27.24 -11.50 15.88
C ASP A 13 -26.18 -11.72 16.97
N GLU A 14 -25.96 -10.76 17.83
CA GLU A 14 -24.97 -10.82 18.91
C GLU A 14 -23.54 -11.21 18.50
N LYS A 15 -23.27 -11.39 17.22
CA LYS A 15 -21.97 -11.78 16.64
C LYS A 15 -21.23 -10.60 16.04
N TYR A 16 -21.58 -9.42 16.45
CA TYR A 16 -20.96 -8.22 15.97
C TYR A 16 -19.53 -8.12 16.49
N SER A 17 -18.56 -8.01 15.58
CA SER A 17 -17.17 -7.77 15.90
C SER A 17 -16.73 -6.42 15.36
N TRP A 18 -16.23 -5.57 16.23
CA TRP A 18 -15.62 -4.29 15.88
C TRP A 18 -14.18 -4.44 15.38
N VAL A 19 -13.59 -5.59 15.59
CA VAL A 19 -12.24 -5.89 15.15
C VAL A 19 -12.31 -6.62 13.84
N MET A 20 -11.95 -5.93 12.76
CA MET A 20 -11.84 -6.52 11.44
C MET A 20 -10.53 -7.27 11.32
N SER A 21 -10.63 -8.53 10.90
CA SER A 21 -9.49 -9.38 10.61
C SER A 21 -9.55 -9.79 9.14
N PRO A 22 -8.73 -9.21 8.27
CA PRO A 22 -8.75 -9.58 6.86
C PRO A 22 -8.37 -11.04 6.69
N ARG A 23 -9.10 -11.73 5.83
CA ARG A 23 -8.88 -13.13 5.50
C ARG A 23 -8.74 -13.29 4.00
N TRP A 24 -7.93 -14.23 3.60
CA TRP A 24 -7.91 -14.69 2.23
C TRP A 24 -9.05 -15.67 2.00
N TYR A 25 -9.78 -15.51 0.91
CA TYR A 25 -10.86 -16.41 0.51
C TYR A 25 -10.71 -16.76 -0.98
N ASP A 26 -10.51 -18.03 -1.25
CA ASP A 26 -10.40 -18.62 -2.59
C ASP A 26 -11.42 -19.75 -2.82
N GLY A 27 -12.52 -19.73 -2.08
CA GLY A 27 -13.53 -20.79 -1.99
C GLY A 27 -13.52 -21.51 -0.64
N GLN A 28 -12.49 -21.24 0.18
CA GLN A 28 -12.38 -21.77 1.54
C GLN A 28 -12.05 -20.64 2.51
N ASP A 29 -12.57 -20.72 3.74
CA ASP A 29 -12.24 -19.79 4.81
C ASP A 29 -10.83 -20.08 5.36
N HIS A 30 -9.91 -19.20 5.07
CA HIS A 30 -8.57 -19.23 5.66
C HIS A 30 -8.50 -18.43 6.95
N LEU A 31 -7.50 -18.74 7.76
CA LEU A 31 -7.19 -17.96 8.95
C LEU A 31 -6.87 -16.51 8.59
N ALA A 32 -7.11 -15.61 9.53
CA ALA A 32 -6.76 -14.20 9.36
C ALA A 32 -5.31 -14.03 8.94
N LEU A 33 -5.09 -13.24 7.89
CA LEU A 33 -3.75 -12.93 7.40
C LEU A 33 -3.08 -11.94 8.35
N ASP A 34 -2.16 -12.45 9.12
CA ASP A 34 -1.42 -11.68 10.11
C ASP A 34 -0.48 -10.65 9.46
N THR A 35 -0.10 -10.89 8.22
CA THR A 35 0.83 -10.08 7.44
C THR A 35 0.24 -9.57 6.13
N GLY A 36 -1.05 -9.74 5.93
CA GLY A 36 -1.72 -9.44 4.65
C GLY A 36 -1.71 -7.97 4.25
N GLY A 37 -1.27 -7.08 5.12
CA GLY A 37 -1.16 -5.67 4.85
C GLY A 37 -0.12 -4.98 5.72
N GLY A 38 0.15 -3.72 5.40
CA GLY A 38 1.03 -2.87 6.19
C GLY A 38 2.51 -2.93 5.83
N PRO A 39 3.34 -2.19 6.58
CA PRO A 39 4.75 -1.99 6.27
C PRO A 39 5.57 -3.28 6.17
N LEU A 40 5.29 -4.28 7.02
CA LEU A 40 6.02 -5.55 6.97
C LEU A 40 5.74 -6.29 5.66
N ALA A 41 4.48 -6.41 5.27
CA ALA A 41 4.10 -7.06 4.02
C ALA A 41 4.67 -6.31 2.80
N ARG A 42 4.64 -4.98 2.82
CA ARG A 42 5.20 -4.15 1.76
C ARG A 42 6.71 -4.36 1.61
N LEU A 43 7.47 -4.26 2.67
CA LEU A 43 8.92 -4.47 2.62
C LEU A 43 9.27 -5.89 2.21
N TRP A 44 8.51 -6.87 2.71
CA TRP A 44 8.73 -8.29 2.38
C TRP A 44 8.47 -8.57 0.90
N SER A 45 7.32 -8.16 0.37
CA SER A 45 7.00 -8.33 -1.05
C SER A 45 7.96 -7.55 -1.96
N THR A 46 8.34 -6.33 -1.56
CA THR A 46 9.35 -5.54 -2.28
C THR A 46 10.69 -6.28 -2.32
N ALA A 47 11.18 -6.77 -1.17
CA ALA A 47 12.43 -7.51 -1.10
C ALA A 47 12.43 -8.74 -2.02
N LEU A 48 11.37 -9.56 -1.91
CA LEU A 48 11.24 -10.79 -2.72
C LEU A 48 11.12 -10.52 -4.22
N SER A 49 10.52 -9.41 -4.62
CA SER A 49 10.37 -9.08 -6.04
C SER A 49 11.71 -8.97 -6.76
N GLY A 50 12.75 -8.48 -6.08
CA GLY A 50 14.07 -8.21 -6.65
C GLY A 50 14.06 -7.16 -7.79
N LEU A 51 12.89 -6.61 -8.12
CA LEU A 51 12.69 -5.79 -9.33
C LEU A 51 12.54 -4.29 -9.03
N VAL A 52 12.28 -3.94 -7.78
CA VAL A 52 12.03 -2.54 -7.40
C VAL A 52 13.35 -1.78 -7.37
N ASP A 53 13.44 -0.75 -8.20
CA ASP A 53 14.47 0.28 -8.13
C ASP A 53 13.82 1.65 -8.34
N VAL A 54 13.83 2.46 -7.30
CA VAL A 54 13.23 3.79 -7.28
C VAL A 54 14.35 4.82 -7.25
N GLY A 55 14.97 5.05 -8.43
CA GLY A 55 16.02 6.05 -8.61
C GLY A 55 17.25 5.85 -7.73
N GLY A 56 17.54 4.62 -7.31
CA GLY A 56 18.62 4.32 -6.38
C GLY A 56 18.32 4.63 -4.91
N TYR A 57 17.22 5.35 -4.61
CA TYR A 57 16.81 5.64 -3.24
C TYR A 57 16.25 4.42 -2.52
N VAL A 58 15.51 3.58 -3.24
CA VAL A 58 14.98 2.32 -2.73
C VAL A 58 15.26 1.23 -3.74
N LYS A 59 15.91 0.16 -3.31
CA LYS A 59 16.27 -0.95 -4.19
C LYS A 59 16.00 -2.30 -3.54
N ALA A 60 15.28 -3.17 -4.26
CA ALA A 60 15.09 -4.56 -3.89
C ALA A 60 16.26 -5.43 -4.36
N THR A 61 16.62 -6.44 -3.55
CA THR A 61 17.76 -7.33 -3.86
C THR A 61 17.36 -8.79 -4.04
N GLY A 62 16.09 -9.13 -3.86
CA GLY A 62 15.61 -10.53 -3.77
C GLY A 62 15.52 -11.05 -2.32
N THR A 63 16.26 -10.44 -1.39
CA THR A 63 16.31 -10.85 0.03
C THR A 63 16.23 -9.68 1.01
N SER A 64 16.40 -8.47 0.51
CA SER A 64 16.40 -7.25 1.32
C SER A 64 15.88 -6.04 0.52
N VAL A 65 15.63 -4.97 1.24
CA VAL A 65 15.38 -3.65 0.68
C VAL A 65 16.47 -2.70 1.16
N GLN A 66 17.23 -2.15 0.23
CA GLN A 66 18.22 -1.11 0.49
C GLN A 66 17.56 0.27 0.33
N ILE A 67 17.83 1.17 1.25
CA ILE A 67 17.28 2.53 1.27
C ILE A 67 18.44 3.50 1.45
N ASN A 68 18.65 4.38 0.47
CA ASN A 68 19.73 5.35 0.45
C ASN A 68 19.14 6.74 0.33
N LEU A 69 19.22 7.51 1.40
CA LEU A 69 18.75 8.90 1.42
C LEU A 69 19.94 9.86 1.34
N PRO A 70 19.85 10.91 0.54
CA PRO A 70 20.93 11.88 0.41
C PRO A 70 21.09 12.72 1.67
N LYS A 71 22.19 13.45 1.74
CA LYS A 71 22.42 14.47 2.76
C LYS A 71 21.32 15.55 2.66
N THR A 72 20.82 15.97 3.80
CA THR A 72 19.91 17.11 3.95
C THR A 72 20.58 18.24 4.73
N ALA A 73 19.90 19.38 4.86
CA ALA A 73 20.37 20.49 5.69
C ALA A 73 20.51 20.11 7.19
N LEU A 74 19.72 19.14 7.63
CA LEU A 74 19.63 18.76 9.05
C LEU A 74 20.39 17.47 9.39
N LYS A 75 20.70 16.64 8.41
CA LYS A 75 21.31 15.33 8.63
C LYS A 75 22.20 14.89 7.46
N GLY A 76 23.25 14.16 7.76
CA GLY A 76 24.10 13.48 6.78
C GLY A 76 23.33 12.42 5.99
N PRO A 77 23.97 11.82 4.96
CA PRO A 77 23.35 10.77 4.18
C PRO A 77 23.03 9.56 5.07
N VAL A 78 21.96 8.85 4.72
CA VAL A 78 21.50 7.66 5.45
C VAL A 78 21.47 6.48 4.49
N SER A 79 22.11 5.39 4.88
CA SER A 79 22.02 4.11 4.17
C SER A 79 21.50 3.05 5.14
N LEU A 80 20.41 2.41 4.78
CA LEU A 80 19.73 1.39 5.58
C LEU A 80 19.50 0.16 4.73
N GLU A 81 19.53 -1.01 5.38
CA GLU A 81 19.11 -2.26 4.76
C GLU A 81 18.11 -2.97 5.66
N TRP A 82 16.92 -3.21 5.13
CA TRP A 82 15.92 -4.07 5.75
C TRP A 82 16.02 -5.46 5.16
N LYS A 83 16.31 -6.45 6.01
CA LYS A 83 16.38 -7.87 5.61
C LYS A 83 15.11 -8.59 6.02
N ILE A 84 14.68 -9.54 5.19
CA ILE A 84 13.57 -10.42 5.51
C ILE A 84 13.87 -11.14 6.82
N PRO A 85 12.94 -11.06 7.82
CA PRO A 85 13.18 -11.65 9.12
C PRO A 85 13.16 -13.18 9.06
N VAL A 86 14.18 -13.81 9.60
CA VAL A 86 14.35 -15.29 9.61
C VAL A 86 13.29 -16.01 10.46
N HIS A 87 12.72 -15.33 11.44
CA HIS A 87 11.70 -15.87 12.35
C HIS A 87 10.27 -15.53 11.93
N GLY A 88 10.09 -15.02 10.70
CA GLY A 88 8.78 -14.67 10.19
C GLY A 88 8.19 -13.41 10.82
N SER A 89 6.85 -13.34 10.84
CA SER A 89 6.11 -12.20 11.34
C SER A 89 5.90 -12.28 12.85
N ASN A 90 6.20 -11.19 13.54
CA ASN A 90 5.88 -10.98 14.95
C ASN A 90 5.75 -9.48 15.23
N THR A 91 5.34 -9.11 16.44
CA THR A 91 5.12 -7.71 16.82
C THR A 91 6.36 -6.84 16.70
N LEU A 92 7.54 -7.36 17.06
CA LEU A 92 8.80 -6.62 16.94
C LEU A 92 9.15 -6.35 15.49
N GLU A 93 9.04 -7.36 14.64
CA GLU A 93 9.30 -7.22 13.21
C GLU A 93 8.31 -6.27 12.52
N ARG A 94 7.06 -6.25 12.93
CA ARG A 94 6.08 -5.26 12.43
C ARG A 94 6.47 -3.83 12.83
N ASN A 95 6.92 -3.62 14.06
CA ASN A 95 7.37 -2.31 14.52
C ASN A 95 8.69 -1.90 13.84
N ARG A 96 9.62 -2.83 13.69
CA ARG A 96 10.85 -2.61 12.92
C ARG A 96 10.54 -2.20 11.49
N ALA A 97 9.65 -2.93 10.81
CA ALA A 97 9.24 -2.62 9.44
C ALA A 97 8.62 -1.21 9.32
N ARG A 98 7.80 -0.76 10.28
CA ARG A 98 7.24 0.59 10.27
C ARG A 98 8.31 1.67 10.27
N THR A 99 9.38 1.46 11.03
CA THR A 99 10.49 2.42 11.10
C THR A 99 11.24 2.49 9.75
N TYR A 100 11.55 1.35 9.16
CA TYR A 100 12.17 1.29 7.84
C TYR A 100 11.26 1.82 6.74
N PHE A 101 9.96 1.59 6.86
CA PHE A 101 8.99 2.06 5.88
C PHE A 101 8.89 3.59 5.82
N GLN A 102 9.17 4.29 6.89
CA GLN A 102 9.27 5.76 6.87
C GLN A 102 10.42 6.23 5.95
N ALA A 103 11.57 5.59 6.06
CA ALA A 103 12.71 5.88 5.18
C ALA A 103 12.44 5.46 3.73
N TYR A 104 11.77 4.31 3.53
CA TYR A 104 11.28 3.86 2.23
C TYR A 104 10.37 4.91 1.57
N ALA A 105 9.37 5.38 2.30
CA ALA A 105 8.44 6.41 1.81
C ALA A 105 9.15 7.73 1.48
N ALA A 106 10.13 8.13 2.30
CA ALA A 106 10.94 9.31 2.03
C ALA A 106 11.77 9.18 0.74
N GLY A 107 12.35 8.00 0.49
CA GLY A 107 13.06 7.71 -0.76
C GLY A 107 12.15 7.79 -1.99
N CYS A 108 10.96 7.19 -1.92
CA CYS A 108 9.96 7.30 -2.97
C CYS A 108 9.52 8.76 -3.20
N ALA A 109 9.29 9.51 -2.13
CA ALA A 109 8.88 10.91 -2.23
C ALA A 109 9.94 11.78 -2.91
N LEU A 110 11.22 11.58 -2.59
CA LEU A 110 12.32 12.26 -3.27
C LEU A 110 12.34 11.96 -4.78
N TYR A 111 12.27 10.69 -5.13
CA TYR A 111 12.22 10.27 -6.52
C TYR A 111 11.07 10.93 -7.30
N PHE A 112 9.86 10.88 -6.75
CA PHE A 112 8.72 11.49 -7.44
C PHE A 112 8.78 13.03 -7.48
N ALA A 113 9.37 13.68 -6.47
CA ALA A 113 9.62 15.11 -6.50
C ALA A 113 10.60 15.49 -7.62
N GLU A 114 11.68 14.72 -7.79
CA GLU A 114 12.63 14.93 -8.89
C GLU A 114 11.95 14.72 -10.25
N LYS A 115 11.14 13.67 -10.41
CA LYS A 115 10.36 13.44 -11.62
C LYS A 115 9.37 14.56 -11.90
N ALA A 116 8.68 15.07 -10.89
CA ALA A 116 7.80 16.24 -11.07
C ALA A 116 8.56 17.48 -11.54
N LEU A 117 9.75 17.74 -11.01
CA LEU A 117 10.59 18.83 -11.45
C LEU A 117 11.09 18.66 -12.90
N GLU A 118 11.43 17.42 -13.31
CA GLU A 118 11.78 17.10 -14.70
C GLU A 118 10.59 17.41 -15.64
N GLU A 119 9.37 17.02 -15.28
CA GLU A 119 8.17 17.29 -16.07
C GLU A 119 7.87 18.79 -16.19
N ILE A 120 7.99 19.53 -15.09
CA ILE A 120 7.81 20.99 -15.08
C ILE A 120 8.85 21.67 -15.98
N ARG A 121 10.12 21.27 -15.89
CA ARG A 121 11.20 21.82 -16.72
C ARG A 121 11.00 21.52 -18.21
N ALA A 122 10.38 20.38 -18.50
CA ALA A 122 10.00 20.00 -19.88
C ALA A 122 8.72 20.68 -20.38
N GLY A 123 8.12 21.58 -19.60
CA GLY A 123 6.89 22.28 -19.95
C GLY A 123 5.61 21.44 -19.78
N ARG A 124 5.72 20.25 -19.21
CA ARG A 124 4.57 19.38 -18.95
C ARG A 124 4.01 19.66 -17.56
N THR A 125 3.11 20.64 -17.48
CA THR A 125 2.52 21.11 -16.22
C THR A 125 1.07 20.71 -16.04
N LYS A 126 0.50 20.01 -17.01
CA LYS A 126 -0.89 19.53 -16.94
C LYS A 126 -0.98 18.35 -15.99
N THR A 127 -1.71 18.51 -14.90
CA THR A 127 -1.81 17.52 -13.81
C THR A 127 -3.05 16.63 -13.89
N TRP A 128 -3.94 16.90 -14.85
CA TRP A 128 -5.16 16.14 -15.03
C TRP A 128 -5.58 16.13 -16.49
N GLU A 129 -6.38 15.15 -16.88
CA GLU A 129 -7.04 15.08 -18.16
C GLU A 129 -8.56 14.98 -17.98
N LYS A 130 -9.31 15.58 -18.93
CA LYS A 130 -10.75 15.45 -18.93
C LYS A 130 -11.10 13.97 -19.17
N PHE A 131 -11.98 13.46 -18.36
CA PHE A 131 -12.54 12.11 -18.51
C PHE A 131 -14.06 12.20 -18.48
N GLU A 132 -14.73 11.20 -19.03
CA GLU A 132 -16.16 11.04 -18.97
C GLU A 132 -16.49 9.92 -17.97
N VAL A 133 -17.50 10.17 -17.14
CA VAL A 133 -18.01 9.14 -16.24
C VAL A 133 -18.80 8.15 -17.08
N PRO A 134 -18.48 6.84 -17.06
CA PRO A 134 -19.23 5.86 -17.82
C PRO A 134 -20.65 5.71 -17.26
N ASP A 135 -21.61 5.42 -18.13
CA ASP A 135 -22.99 5.12 -17.71
C ASP A 135 -23.04 3.85 -16.87
N GLU A 136 -22.27 2.83 -17.26
CA GLU A 136 -22.14 1.56 -16.55
C GLU A 136 -20.66 1.23 -16.32
N GLY A 137 -20.33 0.79 -15.11
CA GLY A 137 -18.95 0.41 -14.82
C GLY A 137 -18.77 -0.27 -13.47
N ILE A 138 -17.75 -1.10 -13.39
CA ILE A 138 -17.26 -1.66 -12.14
C ILE A 138 -15.77 -1.33 -12.04
N GLY A 139 -15.37 -0.71 -10.95
CA GLY A 139 -14.00 -0.33 -10.70
C GLY A 139 -13.49 -0.82 -9.36
N CYS A 140 -12.20 -1.11 -9.31
CA CYS A 140 -11.50 -1.39 -8.07
C CYS A 140 -10.18 -0.62 -8.08
N GLY A 141 -9.97 0.18 -7.04
CA GLY A 141 -8.73 0.92 -6.83
C GLY A 141 -8.06 0.50 -5.53
N PHE A 142 -6.74 0.48 -5.54
CA PHE A 142 -5.93 0.19 -4.36
C PHE A 142 -5.01 1.35 -4.06
N THR A 143 -4.92 1.72 -2.80
CA THR A 143 -3.93 2.67 -2.31
C THR A 143 -3.30 2.15 -1.03
N GLU A 144 -2.05 2.49 -0.81
CA GLU A 144 -1.35 2.07 0.40
C GLU A 144 -1.49 3.14 1.48
N ALA A 145 -2.08 2.74 2.58
CA ALA A 145 -2.18 3.55 3.79
C ALA A 145 -1.05 3.19 4.77
N VAL A 146 -0.90 3.99 5.82
CA VAL A 146 0.15 3.83 6.84
C VAL A 146 0.17 2.44 7.49
N ARG A 147 -0.99 1.78 7.55
CA ARG A 147 -1.14 0.49 8.24
C ARG A 147 -1.51 -0.67 7.32
N GLY A 148 -1.71 -0.42 6.05
CA GLY A 148 -2.08 -1.48 5.10
C GLY A 148 -2.67 -0.93 3.82
N VAL A 149 -3.08 -1.84 2.96
CA VAL A 149 -3.71 -1.51 1.68
C VAL A 149 -5.17 -1.17 1.91
N LEU A 150 -5.59 -0.02 1.41
CA LEU A 150 -6.97 0.37 1.31
C LEU A 150 -7.48 0.04 -0.10
N SER A 151 -8.55 -0.70 -0.20
CA SER A 151 -9.22 -1.00 -1.46
C SER A 151 -10.54 -0.24 -1.56
N HIS A 152 -10.84 0.27 -2.74
CA HIS A 152 -12.08 0.93 -3.05
C HIS A 152 -12.77 0.16 -4.18
N HIS A 153 -13.98 -0.29 -3.95
CA HIS A 153 -14.79 -0.99 -4.93
C HIS A 153 -15.99 -0.14 -5.27
N MET A 154 -16.27 0.06 -6.56
CA MET A 154 -17.31 0.95 -7.03
C MET A 154 -18.10 0.31 -8.15
N VAL A 155 -19.41 0.49 -8.12
CA VAL A 155 -20.33 0.18 -9.21
C VAL A 155 -20.98 1.47 -9.66
N ILE A 156 -20.94 1.76 -10.96
CA ILE A 156 -21.61 2.89 -11.60
C ILE A 156 -22.78 2.36 -12.39
N ARG A 157 -23.95 3.03 -12.28
CA ARG A 157 -25.14 2.82 -13.07
C ARG A 157 -25.76 4.18 -13.38
N ASP A 158 -26.19 4.39 -14.63
CA ASP A 158 -26.77 5.65 -15.10
C ASP A 158 -25.88 6.87 -14.76
N GLY A 159 -24.56 6.73 -14.92
CA GLY A 159 -23.59 7.79 -14.64
C GLY A 159 -23.46 8.15 -13.15
N LYS A 160 -24.00 7.34 -12.24
CA LYS A 160 -23.99 7.59 -10.79
C LYS A 160 -23.40 6.40 -10.03
N ILE A 161 -22.84 6.69 -8.84
CA ILE A 161 -22.37 5.63 -7.95
C ILE A 161 -23.59 4.88 -7.39
N ALA A 162 -23.77 3.64 -7.86
CA ALA A 162 -24.85 2.75 -7.40
C ALA A 162 -24.43 1.95 -6.16
N ASN A 163 -23.14 1.61 -6.03
CA ASN A 163 -22.59 0.97 -4.84
C ASN A 163 -21.13 1.40 -4.65
N TYR A 164 -20.75 1.61 -3.42
CA TYR A 164 -19.38 1.93 -3.03
C TYR A 164 -19.02 1.21 -1.73
N HIS A 165 -17.88 0.52 -1.77
CA HIS A 165 -17.37 -0.22 -0.61
C HIS A 165 -15.85 0.04 -0.50
N PRO A 166 -15.41 0.74 0.58
CA PRO A 166 -13.99 0.92 0.89
C PRO A 166 -13.39 -0.31 1.55
#